data_f99012b5a6584dbd1960857c653666fb
#
_entry.id   f99012b5a6584dbd1960857c653666fb
#
_cell.length_a   1.000
_cell.length_b   1.000
_cell.length_c   1.000
_cell.angle_alpha   90.00
_cell.angle_beta   90.00
_cell.angle_gamma   90.00
#
_symmetry.space_group_name_H-M   'P 1'
#
loop_
_entity.id
_entity.type
_entity.pdbx_description
1 polymer ?
#
loop_
_entity_poly.entity_id
_entity_poly.type
_entity_poly.pdbx_seq_one_letter_code
_entity_poly.pdbx_strand_id
1 'polypeptide(L)'
;MFKVIYKISYPDGKIYIWKDLVDILNYFGSASNKLIEKDFTRDHRRDFAIRKEILFESENLTDKEINKMEVEFIKKYQSNNSALGYNQWPKFK
;
A
#
# COMPACT_ATOMS: atom_id res chain seq x y z
N MET A 1 1.75 7.28 19.93
CA MET A 1 1.86 7.41 18.46
C MET A 1 1.34 6.15 17.81
N PHE A 2 0.43 6.29 16.86
CA PHE A 2 -0.13 5.13 16.16
C PHE A 2 0.83 4.55 15.14
N LYS A 3 0.89 3.23 15.11
CA LYS A 3 1.48 2.47 14.02
C LYS A 3 0.31 1.99 13.17
N VAL A 4 0.38 2.21 11.87
CA VAL A 4 -0.78 2.07 11.00
C VAL A 4 -0.42 1.19 9.80
N ILE A 5 -1.39 0.38 9.35
CA ILE A 5 -1.30 -0.31 8.07
C ILE A 5 -2.33 0.30 7.15
N TYR A 6 -1.88 0.81 6.01
CA TYR A 6 -2.70 1.46 5.02
C TYR A 6 -2.91 0.59 3.79
N LYS A 7 -4.06 0.78 3.15
CA LYS A 7 -4.30 0.34 1.79
C LYS A 7 -4.44 1.58 0.91
N ILE A 8 -3.58 1.69 -0.08
CA ILE A 8 -3.64 2.75 -1.09
C ILE A 8 -4.32 2.14 -2.31
N SER A 9 -5.38 2.79 -2.81
CA SER A 9 -6.10 2.32 -3.99
C SER A 9 -5.88 3.29 -5.15
N TYR A 10 -5.50 2.75 -6.31
CA TYR A 10 -5.21 3.50 -7.52
C TYR A 10 -6.39 3.44 -8.49
N PRO A 11 -6.47 4.39 -9.47
CA PRO A 11 -7.62 4.45 -10.39
C PRO A 11 -7.84 3.19 -11.23
N ASP A 12 -6.80 2.38 -11.45
CA ASP A 12 -6.89 1.12 -12.19
C ASP A 12 -7.39 -0.06 -11.36
N GLY A 13 -7.70 0.18 -10.08
CA GLY A 13 -8.12 -0.85 -9.16
C GLY A 13 -7.00 -1.59 -8.45
N LYS A 14 -5.75 -1.36 -8.83
CA LYS A 14 -4.63 -1.95 -8.12
C LYS A 14 -4.41 -1.27 -6.79
N ILE A 15 -3.85 -2.01 -5.83
CA ILE A 15 -3.65 -1.52 -4.47
C ILE A 15 -2.19 -1.67 -4.04
N TYR A 16 -1.84 -0.93 -3.00
CA TYR A 16 -0.55 -1.02 -2.35
C TYR A 16 -0.76 -1.01 -0.84
N ILE A 17 -0.28 -2.05 -0.16
CA ILE A 17 -0.35 -2.15 1.30
C ILE A 17 0.96 -1.60 1.87
N TRP A 18 0.85 -0.73 2.86
CA TRP A 18 2.03 -0.08 3.43
C TRP A 18 1.84 0.18 4.92
N LYS A 19 2.94 0.08 5.67
CA LYS A 19 2.93 0.42 7.10
C LYS A 19 3.56 1.78 7.32
N ASP A 20 3.03 2.52 8.29
CA ASP A 20 3.58 3.79 8.74
C ASP A 20 3.73 3.75 10.26
N LEU A 21 4.94 3.88 10.73
CA LEU A 21 5.23 3.80 12.17
C LEU A 21 4.99 5.14 12.88
N VAL A 22 4.71 6.20 12.14
CA VAL A 22 4.51 7.55 12.67
C VAL A 22 3.22 8.23 12.18
N ASP A 23 2.41 7.54 11.38
CA ASP A 23 1.10 7.99 10.89
C ASP A 23 1.14 9.39 10.24
N ILE A 24 1.91 9.51 9.16
CA ILE A 24 2.03 10.77 8.41
C ILE A 24 0.83 10.91 7.46
N LEU A 25 0.05 11.97 7.63
CA LEU A 25 -1.21 12.15 6.91
C LEU A 25 -1.05 12.17 5.38
N ASN A 26 -0.09 12.93 4.88
CA ASN A 26 0.07 13.11 3.44
C ASN A 26 1.18 12.25 2.82
N TYR A 27 1.53 11.15 3.46
CA TYR A 27 2.44 10.16 2.90
C TYR A 27 1.64 8.97 2.38
N PHE A 28 1.84 8.60 1.13
CA PHE A 28 1.08 7.55 0.46
C PHE A 28 1.90 6.30 0.15
N GLY A 29 2.98 6.09 0.89
CA GLY A 29 3.84 4.93 0.74
C GLY A 29 4.91 5.13 -0.33
N SER A 30 5.67 4.07 -0.56
CA SER A 30 6.82 4.10 -1.46
C SER A 30 6.72 3.03 -2.55
N ALA A 31 5.53 2.85 -3.10
CA ALA A 31 5.33 1.96 -4.24
C ALA A 31 6.22 2.39 -5.40
N SER A 32 6.66 1.42 -6.21
CA SER A 32 7.57 1.69 -7.31
C SER A 32 6.92 2.62 -8.34
N ASN A 33 7.52 3.80 -8.51
CA ASN A 33 7.05 4.77 -9.48
C ASN A 33 7.08 4.21 -10.92
N LYS A 34 8.08 3.38 -11.22
CA LYS A 34 8.17 2.74 -12.54
C LYS A 34 7.00 1.82 -12.84
N LEU A 35 6.58 1.05 -11.85
CA LEU A 35 5.43 0.14 -12.01
C LEU A 35 4.13 0.92 -12.20
N ILE A 36 3.96 2.00 -11.46
CA ILE A 36 2.78 2.83 -11.56
C ILE A 36 2.74 3.57 -12.89
N GLU A 37 3.87 4.12 -13.32
CA GLU A 37 3.96 4.86 -14.61
C GLU A 37 3.58 4.00 -15.80
N LYS A 38 3.86 2.69 -15.76
CA LYS A 38 3.50 1.78 -16.85
C LYS A 38 2.00 1.68 -17.05
N ASP A 39 1.23 1.83 -15.97
CA ASP A 39 -0.21 1.62 -15.99
C ASP A 39 -1.02 2.89 -16.26
N PHE A 40 -0.36 4.07 -16.24
CA PHE A 40 -1.07 5.34 -16.38
C PHE A 40 -0.43 6.23 -17.43
N THR A 41 -1.20 6.54 -18.47
CA THR A 41 -0.81 7.49 -19.52
C THR A 41 -0.86 8.92 -19.00
N ARG A 42 -0.36 9.87 -19.80
CA ARG A 42 -0.43 11.29 -19.46
C ARG A 42 -1.88 11.75 -19.25
N ASP A 43 -2.82 11.25 -20.06
CA ASP A 43 -4.23 11.60 -19.92
C ASP A 43 -4.82 11.06 -18.61
N HIS A 44 -4.46 9.84 -18.22
CA HIS A 44 -4.90 9.29 -16.93
C HIS A 44 -4.40 10.14 -15.76
N ARG A 45 -3.24 10.76 -15.89
CA ARG A 45 -2.65 11.56 -14.82
C ARG A 45 -3.31 12.92 -14.63
N ARG A 46 -4.07 13.39 -15.59
CA ARG A 46 -4.77 14.68 -15.48
C ARG A 46 -5.87 14.66 -14.43
N ASP A 47 -6.43 13.48 -14.19
CA ASP A 47 -7.43 13.27 -13.14
C ASP A 47 -7.07 11.97 -12.43
N PHE A 48 -6.10 12.07 -11.52
CA PHE A 48 -5.48 10.92 -10.89
C PHE A 48 -5.78 10.94 -9.39
N ALA A 49 -6.88 10.29 -9.01
CA ALA A 49 -7.29 10.21 -7.62
C ALA A 49 -6.81 8.89 -7.01
N ILE A 50 -6.17 8.98 -5.86
CA ILE A 50 -5.79 7.81 -5.06
C ILE A 50 -6.50 7.89 -3.72
N ARG A 51 -6.81 6.71 -3.15
CA ARG A 51 -7.50 6.61 -1.88
C ARG A 51 -6.59 5.95 -0.86
N LYS A 52 -6.51 6.56 0.32
CA LYS A 52 -5.75 6.03 1.45
C LYS A 52 -6.72 5.60 2.54
N GLU A 53 -6.63 4.34 2.92
CA GLU A 53 -7.55 3.75 3.88
C GLU A 53 -6.76 3.03 4.98
N ILE A 54 -7.16 3.24 6.23
CA ILE A 54 -6.53 2.54 7.35
C ILE A 54 -7.16 1.15 7.47
N LEU A 55 -6.33 0.11 7.38
CA LEU A 55 -6.76 -1.26 7.60
C LEU A 55 -6.63 -1.67 9.06
N PHE A 56 -5.61 -1.15 9.73
CA PHE A 56 -5.33 -1.47 11.12
C PHE A 56 -4.49 -0.36 11.74
N GLU A 57 -4.73 -0.07 13.02
CA GLU A 57 -3.91 0.87 13.78
C GLU A 57 -3.78 0.43 15.22
N SER A 58 -2.63 0.74 15.84
CA SER A 58 -2.37 0.43 17.25
C SER A 58 -1.27 1.33 17.80
N GLU A 59 -1.41 1.71 19.08
CA GLU A 59 -0.36 2.40 19.82
C GLU A 59 0.57 1.43 20.55
N ASN A 60 0.18 0.16 20.67
CA ASN A 60 0.80 -0.77 21.61
C ASN A 60 1.62 -1.89 20.98
N LEU A 61 1.55 -2.07 19.67
CA LEU A 61 2.30 -3.14 19.02
C LEU A 61 3.76 -2.75 18.79
N THR A 62 4.62 -3.75 18.81
CA THR A 62 6.02 -3.58 18.45
C THR A 62 6.15 -3.46 16.92
N ASP A 63 7.29 -2.95 16.46
CA ASP A 63 7.58 -2.86 15.02
C ASP A 63 7.57 -4.25 14.38
N LYS A 64 8.05 -5.26 15.10
CA LYS A 64 8.05 -6.65 14.62
C LYS A 64 6.63 -7.17 14.40
N GLU A 65 5.72 -6.86 15.32
CA GLU A 65 4.33 -7.27 15.22
C GLU A 65 3.63 -6.58 14.05
N ILE A 66 3.86 -5.29 13.86
CA ILE A 66 3.27 -4.53 12.76
C ILE A 66 3.82 -5.01 11.41
N ASN A 67 5.11 -5.36 11.35
CA ASN A 67 5.73 -5.93 10.15
C ASN A 67 5.07 -7.24 9.75
N LYS A 68 4.81 -8.09 10.74
CA LYS A 68 4.12 -9.37 10.51
C LYS A 68 2.71 -9.15 9.98
N MET A 69 1.99 -8.20 10.55
CA MET A 69 0.63 -7.87 10.11
C MET A 69 0.60 -7.30 8.71
N GLU A 70 1.57 -6.47 8.36
CA GLU A 70 1.69 -5.95 6.99
C GLU A 70 1.79 -7.09 5.99
N VAL A 71 2.66 -8.06 6.25
CA VAL A 71 2.82 -9.23 5.37
C VAL A 71 1.52 -10.01 5.27
N GLU A 72 0.81 -10.19 6.38
CA GLU A 72 -0.46 -10.90 6.39
C GLU A 72 -1.52 -10.20 5.55
N PHE A 73 -1.60 -8.86 5.61
CA PHE A 73 -2.51 -8.08 4.79
C PHE A 73 -2.14 -8.16 3.31
N ILE A 74 -0.84 -8.08 2.99
CA ILE A 74 -0.38 -8.20 1.60
C ILE A 74 -0.83 -9.55 1.02
N LYS A 75 -0.67 -10.62 1.79
CA LYS A 75 -1.10 -11.96 1.36
C LYS A 75 -2.62 -12.07 1.23
N LYS A 76 -3.35 -11.50 2.18
CA LYS A 76 -4.81 -11.54 2.18
C LYS A 76 -5.39 -10.83 0.97
N TYR A 77 -4.89 -9.64 0.65
CA TYR A 77 -5.37 -8.85 -0.49
C TYR A 77 -4.68 -9.22 -1.79
N GLN A 78 -3.63 -10.05 -1.73
CA GLN A 78 -2.82 -10.42 -2.90
C GLN A 78 -2.25 -9.19 -3.63
N SER A 79 -1.91 -8.15 -2.87
CA SER A 79 -1.35 -6.92 -3.45
C SER A 79 0.06 -7.11 -4.01
N ASN A 80 0.70 -8.23 -3.72
CA ASN A 80 1.98 -8.64 -4.30
C ASN A 80 1.81 -9.43 -5.60
N ASN A 81 0.58 -9.71 -6.02
CA ASN A 81 0.27 -10.19 -7.35
C ASN A 81 0.21 -8.98 -8.29
N SER A 82 1.06 -8.93 -9.31
CA SER A 82 1.18 -7.77 -10.21
C SER A 82 -0.11 -7.43 -10.94
N ALA A 83 -1.05 -8.36 -11.05
CA ALA A 83 -2.36 -8.10 -11.64
C ALA A 83 -3.29 -7.34 -10.66
N LEU A 84 -3.00 -7.38 -9.37
CA LEU A 84 -3.88 -6.84 -8.32
C LEU A 84 -3.26 -5.71 -7.52
N GLY A 85 -1.94 -5.55 -7.53
CA GLY A 85 -1.30 -4.56 -6.70
C GLY A 85 0.14 -4.25 -7.06
N TYR A 86 0.72 -3.34 -6.30
CA TYR A 86 2.07 -2.84 -6.52
C TYR A 86 3.08 -3.28 -5.47
N ASN A 87 2.70 -4.13 -4.52
CA ASN A 87 3.66 -4.67 -3.56
C ASN A 87 4.58 -5.68 -4.25
N GLN A 88 5.88 -5.52 -4.04
CA GLN A 88 6.89 -6.41 -4.61
C GLN A 88 7.31 -7.51 -3.64
N TRP A 89 7.03 -7.33 -2.36
CA TRP A 89 7.37 -8.28 -1.32
C TRP A 89 6.18 -8.51 -0.38
N PRO A 90 6.02 -9.70 0.18
CA PRO A 90 6.75 -10.92 -0.20
C PRO A 90 6.42 -11.33 -1.64
N LYS A 91 7.28 -12.13 -2.26
CA LYS A 91 7.03 -12.57 -3.64
C LYS A 91 5.74 -13.37 -3.72
N PHE A 92 4.94 -13.08 -4.72
CA PHE A 92 3.70 -13.81 -4.98
C PHE A 92 4.03 -15.18 -5.56
N LYS A 93 3.38 -16.21 -5.00
CA LYS A 93 3.59 -17.60 -5.44
C LYS A 93 2.35 -18.13 -6.13
#